data_d7e4ce0eb12254b0939582c33435a697
#
_entry.id   d7e4ce0eb12254b0939582c33435a697
#
_cell.length_a   1.000
_cell.length_b   1.000
_cell.length_c   1.000
_cell.angle_alpha   90.00
_cell.angle_beta   90.00
_cell.angle_gamma   90.00
#
_symmetry.space_group_name_H-M   'P 1'
#
loop_
_entity.id
_entity.type
_entity.pdbx_description
1 polymer ?
#
loop_
_entity_poly.entity_id
_entity_poly.type
_entity_poly.pdbx_seq_one_letter_code
_entity_poly.pdbx_strand_id
1 'polypeptide(L)'
;MLLVISFIFCALGVRLFVIQIINGKSLQLKATDQWTRDLKIVAPRGTIYDRTGATLAVSYTTYNVFVRAREVKSPTTVATALSTLLNIDFDNVYQKVQKKNVSEVLIKLGVESEIAEKIYQQKLSGVYLAENVSRYYPNGNLASQLIGFTSVDNVGQTGVEAYYDELLKGQDGYSYVQSDLQGKEIGGSLRYYIQAQEGENLYLSIDSKMQQILENALNNIMQEQKAKNASGMIIDVTNGDILAMSTKPSFDLNELPRDDLDILFDQSKMKLVTDMYEPGSTFKILTVAAALEEGLTSLEDKFYCSGYRIVDGIKIKCWKTIGHGSQTLLEAFGNSCNCCFMDLALRLGVEKFYQYMEKFGIGQKTGIDISGESSGMLMPKSSVKTVDLARMGFGHAIAMTPIQLMNAVCSIIGGQKIDLSILYEENKQDSQNVSVISSNTTKLVNQLLEYAENKTGKYTFVEGYNVGGKTGTAQKYKETGGIDQGKYISSFIGTYPADAPKYAIIVLVDEPSAGIYYGSLVAAPYGKQIFENLFIYLNEEKQDDSVVVEKVTMPNLIGMSLGDALIELKKIGLYCEIEGDGGVITKQLPPAGTSINKGTTILLVT
;
A
#
# COMPACT_ATOMS: atom_id res chain seq x y z
N MET A 1 -61.89 -64.71 -14.96
CA MET A 1 -60.62 -64.31 -15.66
C MET A 1 -60.77 -62.98 -16.44
N LEU A 2 -61.79 -62.83 -17.31
CA LEU A 2 -61.98 -61.57 -18.08
C LEU A 2 -62.17 -60.33 -17.19
N LEU A 3 -62.93 -60.37 -16.10
CA LEU A 3 -63.13 -59.24 -15.19
C LEU A 3 -61.86 -58.79 -14.46
N VAL A 4 -60.96 -59.73 -14.11
CA VAL A 4 -59.66 -59.40 -13.49
C VAL A 4 -58.72 -58.72 -14.49
N ILE A 5 -58.68 -59.17 -15.75
CA ILE A 5 -57.89 -58.58 -16.82
C ILE A 5 -58.39 -57.14 -17.12
N SER A 6 -59.72 -56.93 -17.20
CA SER A 6 -60.32 -55.62 -17.40
C SER A 6 -59.98 -54.64 -16.30
N PHE A 7 -60.03 -55.13 -15.04
CA PHE A 7 -59.68 -54.32 -13.85
C PHE A 7 -58.21 -53.89 -13.88
N ILE A 8 -57.29 -54.78 -14.29
CA ILE A 8 -55.84 -54.46 -14.41
C ILE A 8 -55.64 -53.40 -15.51
N PHE A 9 -56.29 -53.51 -16.68
CA PHE A 9 -56.21 -52.52 -17.72
C PHE A 9 -56.80 -51.17 -17.31
N CYS A 10 -57.92 -51.13 -16.60
CA CYS A 10 -58.44 -49.88 -16.03
C CYS A 10 -57.48 -49.23 -15.04
N ALA A 11 -56.86 -49.99 -14.11
CA ALA A 11 -55.92 -49.51 -13.14
C ALA A 11 -54.65 -48.97 -13.82
N LEU A 12 -54.16 -49.64 -14.88
CA LEU A 12 -53.05 -49.14 -15.70
C LEU A 12 -53.42 -47.85 -16.43
N GLY A 13 -54.62 -47.73 -17.00
CA GLY A 13 -55.12 -46.52 -17.64
C GLY A 13 -55.17 -45.33 -16.68
N VAL A 14 -55.71 -45.55 -15.47
CA VAL A 14 -55.77 -44.53 -14.43
C VAL A 14 -54.33 -44.11 -14.00
N ARG A 15 -53.43 -45.07 -13.86
CA ARG A 15 -52.02 -44.76 -13.53
C ARG A 15 -51.32 -43.98 -14.62
N LEU A 16 -51.52 -44.32 -15.89
CA LEU A 16 -50.99 -43.57 -17.01
C LEU A 16 -51.57 -42.15 -17.09
N PHE A 17 -52.89 -42.01 -16.82
CA PHE A 17 -53.53 -40.69 -16.75
C PHE A 17 -52.92 -39.81 -15.65
N VAL A 18 -52.70 -40.35 -14.45
CA VAL A 18 -52.07 -39.64 -13.35
C VAL A 18 -50.64 -39.23 -13.70
N ILE A 19 -49.86 -40.13 -14.31
CA ILE A 19 -48.47 -39.84 -14.68
C ILE A 19 -48.38 -38.82 -15.83
N GLN A 20 -49.17 -38.98 -16.87
CA GLN A 20 -49.06 -38.16 -18.09
C GLN A 20 -49.82 -36.83 -17.98
N ILE A 21 -50.99 -36.81 -17.31
CA ILE A 21 -51.83 -35.61 -17.29
C ILE A 21 -51.64 -34.84 -15.97
N ILE A 22 -51.79 -35.52 -14.79
CA ILE A 22 -51.74 -34.84 -13.52
C ILE A 22 -50.29 -34.44 -13.17
N ASN A 23 -49.34 -35.36 -13.31
CA ASN A 23 -47.95 -35.14 -12.98
C ASN A 23 -47.09 -34.73 -14.18
N GLY A 24 -47.68 -34.69 -15.42
CA GLY A 24 -46.94 -34.47 -16.66
C GLY A 24 -46.09 -33.23 -16.65
N LYS A 25 -46.62 -32.08 -16.25
CA LYS A 25 -45.86 -30.81 -16.15
C LYS A 25 -44.74 -30.90 -15.13
N SER A 26 -44.96 -31.49 -13.98
CA SER A 26 -43.93 -31.65 -12.92
C SER A 26 -42.82 -32.60 -13.37
N LEU A 27 -43.19 -33.70 -14.03
CA LEU A 27 -42.22 -34.65 -14.59
C LEU A 27 -41.44 -34.06 -15.77
N GLN A 28 -42.11 -33.26 -16.59
CA GLN A 28 -41.45 -32.54 -17.67
C GLN A 28 -40.46 -31.50 -17.17
N LEU A 29 -40.80 -30.71 -16.13
CA LEU A 29 -39.86 -29.79 -15.49
C LEU A 29 -38.66 -30.53 -14.90
N LYS A 30 -38.89 -31.62 -14.16
CA LYS A 30 -37.80 -32.46 -13.64
C LYS A 30 -36.92 -33.06 -14.73
N ALA A 31 -37.53 -33.50 -15.84
CA ALA A 31 -36.75 -33.97 -17.00
C ALA A 31 -35.96 -32.88 -17.65
N THR A 32 -36.55 -31.68 -17.82
CA THR A 32 -35.81 -30.51 -18.36
C THR A 32 -34.64 -30.15 -17.44
N ASP A 33 -34.83 -30.10 -16.12
CA ASP A 33 -33.73 -29.85 -15.18
C ASP A 33 -32.64 -30.92 -15.23
N GLN A 34 -32.97 -32.17 -15.54
CA GLN A 34 -32.00 -33.26 -15.70
C GLN A 34 -31.28 -33.24 -17.07
N TRP A 35 -31.93 -32.73 -18.08
CA TRP A 35 -31.39 -32.68 -19.46
C TRP A 35 -30.70 -31.37 -19.82
N THR A 36 -31.00 -30.28 -19.09
CA THR A 36 -30.39 -28.99 -19.34
C THR A 36 -29.07 -28.90 -18.57
N ARG A 37 -28.00 -28.70 -19.27
CA ARG A 37 -26.70 -28.39 -18.69
C ARG A 37 -26.44 -26.91 -18.88
N ASP A 38 -26.33 -26.21 -17.76
CA ASP A 38 -25.97 -24.80 -17.75
C ASP A 38 -24.44 -24.71 -17.79
N LEU A 39 -23.90 -24.35 -18.92
CA LEU A 39 -22.49 -24.04 -19.06
C LEU A 39 -22.32 -22.54 -18.79
N LYS A 40 -21.78 -22.21 -17.64
CA LYS A 40 -21.41 -20.84 -17.27
C LYS A 40 -20.27 -20.38 -18.18
N ILE A 41 -20.42 -19.22 -18.78
CA ILE A 41 -19.39 -18.54 -19.58
C ILE A 41 -18.90 -17.38 -18.74
N VAL A 42 -17.69 -17.53 -18.17
CA VAL A 42 -17.11 -16.53 -17.30
C VAL A 42 -16.84 -15.26 -18.09
N ALA A 43 -17.34 -14.11 -17.58
CA ALA A 43 -17.07 -12.82 -18.18
C ALA A 43 -15.58 -12.43 -17.98
N PRO A 44 -14.93 -11.86 -18.99
CA PRO A 44 -13.65 -11.20 -18.80
C PRO A 44 -13.82 -10.03 -17.82
N ARG A 45 -12.92 -9.92 -16.85
CA ARG A 45 -12.84 -8.73 -16.00
C ARG A 45 -12.30 -7.55 -16.79
N GLY A 46 -12.80 -6.36 -16.51
CA GLY A 46 -12.29 -5.12 -17.06
C GLY A 46 -10.79 -4.96 -16.82
N THR A 47 -10.10 -4.32 -17.73
CA THR A 47 -8.66 -4.05 -17.65
C THR A 47 -8.39 -2.90 -16.68
N ILE A 48 -7.34 -3.03 -15.89
CA ILE A 48 -6.83 -1.96 -15.02
C ILE A 48 -5.62 -1.32 -15.70
N TYR A 49 -5.70 -0.01 -15.91
CA TYR A 49 -4.64 0.80 -16.51
C TYR A 49 -4.06 1.76 -15.48
N ASP A 50 -2.82 2.17 -15.70
CA ASP A 50 -2.26 3.35 -15.03
C ASP A 50 -2.75 4.64 -15.71
N ARG A 51 -2.38 5.82 -15.16
CA ARG A 51 -2.77 7.13 -15.70
C ARG A 51 -2.26 7.41 -17.12
N THR A 52 -1.23 6.69 -17.58
CA THR A 52 -0.65 6.81 -18.92
C THR A 52 -1.26 5.84 -19.93
N GLY A 53 -2.15 4.95 -19.48
CA GLY A 53 -2.75 3.88 -20.29
C GLY A 53 -1.93 2.58 -20.32
N ALA A 54 -0.87 2.46 -19.50
CA ALA A 54 -0.14 1.21 -19.38
C ALA A 54 -0.95 0.17 -18.60
N THR A 55 -0.98 -1.07 -19.10
CA THR A 55 -1.77 -2.16 -18.51
C THR A 55 -1.14 -2.64 -17.20
N LEU A 56 -1.93 -2.61 -16.12
CA LEU A 56 -1.56 -3.14 -14.80
C LEU A 56 -2.16 -4.52 -14.54
N ALA A 57 -3.39 -4.76 -14.97
CA ALA A 57 -4.06 -6.06 -14.89
C ALA A 57 -4.99 -6.27 -16.08
N VAL A 58 -4.97 -7.47 -16.67
CA VAL A 58 -5.78 -7.81 -17.84
C VAL A 58 -6.32 -9.23 -17.72
N SER A 59 -7.48 -9.48 -18.32
CA SER A 59 -8.04 -10.83 -18.47
C SER A 59 -7.63 -11.43 -19.79
N TYR A 60 -7.29 -12.72 -19.79
CA TYR A 60 -6.98 -13.46 -21.01
C TYR A 60 -7.59 -14.86 -20.99
N THR A 61 -7.82 -15.41 -22.17
CA THR A 61 -8.42 -16.73 -22.32
C THR A 61 -7.42 -17.80 -21.93
N THR A 62 -7.86 -18.70 -21.07
CA THR A 62 -7.18 -19.92 -20.66
C THR A 62 -8.11 -21.11 -20.82
N TYR A 63 -7.61 -22.30 -20.51
CA TYR A 63 -8.40 -23.52 -20.60
C TYR A 63 -8.26 -24.35 -19.32
N ASN A 64 -9.40 -24.89 -18.86
CA ASN A 64 -9.40 -25.89 -17.82
C ASN A 64 -9.35 -27.28 -18.46
N VAL A 65 -8.44 -28.13 -18.00
CA VAL A 65 -8.26 -29.49 -18.51
C VAL A 65 -9.01 -30.48 -17.65
N PHE A 66 -9.98 -31.17 -18.21
CA PHE A 66 -10.79 -32.20 -17.56
C PHE A 66 -10.57 -33.56 -18.20
N VAL A 67 -10.74 -34.60 -17.40
CA VAL A 67 -10.73 -35.98 -17.88
C VAL A 67 -12.00 -36.71 -17.44
N ARG A 68 -12.66 -37.37 -18.41
CA ARG A 68 -13.75 -38.33 -18.19
C ARG A 68 -13.16 -39.74 -18.20
N ALA A 69 -12.83 -40.23 -17.02
CA ALA A 69 -12.12 -41.50 -16.86
C ALA A 69 -12.81 -42.71 -17.52
N ARG A 70 -14.14 -42.68 -17.71
CA ARG A 70 -14.90 -43.74 -18.40
C ARG A 70 -14.64 -43.79 -19.90
N GLU A 71 -14.22 -42.68 -20.51
CA GLU A 71 -13.94 -42.55 -21.94
C GLU A 71 -12.46 -42.75 -22.27
N VAL A 72 -11.61 -42.84 -21.26
CA VAL A 72 -10.17 -43.04 -21.42
C VAL A 72 -9.87 -44.48 -21.83
N LYS A 73 -9.28 -44.64 -23.02
CA LYS A 73 -8.90 -45.96 -23.57
C LYS A 73 -7.56 -46.45 -23.00
N SER A 74 -6.60 -45.56 -22.82
CA SER A 74 -5.25 -45.86 -22.26
C SER A 74 -4.90 -44.85 -21.17
N PRO A 75 -5.11 -45.20 -19.87
CA PRO A 75 -4.79 -44.30 -18.76
C PRO A 75 -3.33 -43.85 -18.72
N THR A 76 -2.42 -44.77 -19.02
CA THR A 76 -0.96 -44.47 -19.01
C THR A 76 -0.62 -43.44 -20.10
N THR A 77 -1.12 -43.59 -21.33
CA THR A 77 -0.85 -42.66 -22.42
C THR A 77 -1.37 -41.27 -22.10
N VAL A 78 -2.60 -41.18 -21.57
CA VAL A 78 -3.20 -39.91 -21.18
C VAL A 78 -2.43 -39.26 -20.04
N ALA A 79 -2.08 -40.04 -19.00
CA ALA A 79 -1.32 -39.52 -17.86
C ALA A 79 0.08 -39.04 -18.26
N THR A 80 0.80 -39.79 -19.11
CA THR A 80 2.13 -39.38 -19.60
C THR A 80 2.05 -38.08 -20.41
N ALA A 81 1.08 -38.01 -21.34
CA ALA A 81 0.93 -36.82 -22.18
C ALA A 81 0.58 -35.57 -21.34
N LEU A 82 -0.40 -35.69 -20.42
CA LEU A 82 -0.83 -34.56 -19.60
C LEU A 82 0.22 -34.17 -18.55
N SER A 83 0.90 -35.12 -17.92
CA SER A 83 1.97 -34.80 -16.97
C SER A 83 3.12 -34.04 -17.63
N THR A 84 3.51 -34.46 -18.84
CA THR A 84 4.59 -33.81 -19.60
C THR A 84 4.20 -32.41 -20.07
N LEU A 85 3.02 -32.25 -20.69
CA LEU A 85 2.58 -30.97 -21.25
C LEU A 85 2.20 -29.93 -20.16
N LEU A 86 1.64 -30.40 -19.05
CA LEU A 86 1.19 -29.54 -17.97
C LEU A 86 2.24 -29.35 -16.87
N ASN A 87 3.37 -30.03 -16.96
CA ASN A 87 4.44 -30.07 -15.94
C ASN A 87 3.89 -30.36 -14.52
N ILE A 88 3.18 -31.49 -14.40
CA ILE A 88 2.59 -31.96 -13.15
C ILE A 88 2.95 -33.42 -12.92
N ASP A 89 2.90 -33.85 -11.64
CA ASP A 89 3.27 -35.20 -11.25
C ASP A 89 2.46 -36.29 -11.97
N PHE A 90 3.16 -37.28 -12.52
CA PHE A 90 2.55 -38.37 -13.28
C PHE A 90 1.58 -39.20 -12.42
N ASP A 91 1.97 -39.56 -11.20
CA ASP A 91 1.17 -40.43 -10.34
C ASP A 91 -0.14 -39.75 -9.93
N ASN A 92 -0.10 -38.46 -9.68
CA ASN A 92 -1.30 -37.65 -9.40
C ASN A 92 -2.27 -37.67 -10.60
N VAL A 93 -1.75 -37.42 -11.81
CA VAL A 93 -2.58 -37.46 -13.03
C VAL A 93 -3.11 -38.87 -13.28
N TYR A 94 -2.26 -39.89 -13.14
CA TYR A 94 -2.63 -41.29 -13.36
C TYR A 94 -3.76 -41.74 -12.43
N GLN A 95 -3.68 -41.41 -11.13
CA GLN A 95 -4.75 -41.68 -10.18
C GLN A 95 -6.06 -40.95 -10.55
N LYS A 96 -5.98 -39.70 -11.00
CA LYS A 96 -7.15 -38.92 -11.43
C LYS A 96 -7.81 -39.55 -12.67
N VAL A 97 -7.04 -39.96 -13.66
CA VAL A 97 -7.48 -40.58 -14.92
C VAL A 97 -8.19 -41.93 -14.68
N GLN A 98 -7.93 -42.59 -13.56
CA GLN A 98 -8.57 -43.88 -13.20
C GLN A 98 -9.88 -43.73 -12.40
N LYS A 99 -10.27 -42.55 -11.94
CA LYS A 99 -11.47 -42.32 -11.12
C LYS A 99 -12.77 -42.47 -11.92
N LYS A 100 -13.21 -43.72 -12.18
CA LYS A 100 -14.45 -44.03 -12.94
C LYS A 100 -15.76 -43.82 -12.16
N ASN A 101 -15.69 -43.50 -10.88
CA ASN A 101 -16.85 -43.28 -10.01
C ASN A 101 -17.43 -41.85 -10.12
N VAL A 102 -16.75 -40.95 -10.81
CA VAL A 102 -17.19 -39.58 -11.08
C VAL A 102 -17.36 -39.36 -12.59
N SER A 103 -18.18 -38.38 -12.98
CA SER A 103 -18.43 -38.07 -14.37
C SER A 103 -17.20 -37.49 -15.05
N GLU A 104 -16.53 -36.54 -14.42
CA GLU A 104 -15.29 -35.91 -14.88
C GLU A 104 -14.42 -35.46 -13.70
N VAL A 105 -13.11 -35.36 -13.95
CA VAL A 105 -12.10 -34.97 -12.97
C VAL A 105 -11.29 -33.81 -13.52
N LEU A 106 -11.18 -32.75 -12.75
CA LEU A 106 -10.29 -31.63 -13.09
C LEU A 106 -8.83 -32.03 -12.93
N ILE A 107 -8.04 -31.84 -13.99
CA ILE A 107 -6.60 -32.09 -13.99
C ILE A 107 -5.85 -30.80 -13.63
N LYS A 108 -6.07 -29.70 -14.40
CA LYS A 108 -5.44 -28.39 -14.17
C LYS A 108 -6.35 -27.26 -14.61
N LEU A 109 -6.35 -26.18 -13.82
CA LEU A 109 -7.01 -24.92 -14.14
C LEU A 109 -6.06 -23.98 -14.88
N GLY A 110 -6.59 -23.05 -15.66
CA GLY A 110 -5.87 -21.90 -16.21
C GLY A 110 -4.70 -22.27 -17.12
N VAL A 111 -4.86 -23.27 -17.97
CA VAL A 111 -3.84 -23.70 -18.94
C VAL A 111 -3.82 -22.71 -20.11
N GLU A 112 -2.63 -22.22 -20.45
CA GLU A 112 -2.43 -21.31 -21.57
C GLU A 112 -2.89 -21.89 -22.91
N SER A 113 -3.37 -21.02 -23.80
CA SER A 113 -3.93 -21.41 -25.09
C SER A 113 -2.96 -22.24 -25.93
N GLU A 114 -1.66 -21.94 -25.91
CA GLU A 114 -0.65 -22.69 -26.66
C GLU A 114 -0.51 -24.15 -26.17
N ILE A 115 -0.54 -24.35 -24.83
CA ILE A 115 -0.47 -25.69 -24.25
C ILE A 115 -1.79 -26.44 -24.47
N ALA A 116 -2.93 -25.75 -24.34
CA ALA A 116 -4.25 -26.31 -24.60
C ALA A 116 -4.37 -26.81 -26.06
N GLU A 117 -3.86 -26.04 -27.03
CA GLU A 117 -3.83 -26.43 -28.44
C GLU A 117 -2.97 -27.70 -28.66
N LYS A 118 -1.78 -27.78 -27.99
CA LYS A 118 -0.94 -29.00 -28.04
C LYS A 118 -1.66 -30.22 -27.47
N ILE A 119 -2.44 -30.05 -26.39
CA ILE A 119 -3.26 -31.13 -25.82
C ILE A 119 -4.38 -31.54 -26.80
N TYR A 120 -5.06 -30.57 -27.39
CA TYR A 120 -6.13 -30.80 -28.37
C TYR A 120 -5.65 -31.58 -29.60
N GLN A 121 -4.50 -31.22 -30.13
CA GLN A 121 -3.89 -31.87 -31.29
C GLN A 121 -3.55 -33.36 -31.06
N GLN A 122 -3.28 -33.76 -29.82
CA GLN A 122 -3.01 -35.15 -29.46
C GLN A 122 -4.26 -36.05 -29.50
N LYS A 123 -5.46 -35.49 -29.59
CA LYS A 123 -6.75 -36.21 -29.70
C LYS A 123 -6.88 -37.32 -28.63
N LEU A 124 -6.49 -37.03 -27.42
CA LEU A 124 -6.50 -37.98 -26.29
C LEU A 124 -7.95 -38.35 -25.92
N SER A 125 -8.28 -39.66 -25.90
CA SER A 125 -9.61 -40.10 -25.53
C SER A 125 -9.96 -39.76 -24.09
N GLY A 126 -11.11 -39.11 -23.88
CA GLY A 126 -11.60 -38.74 -22.57
C GLY A 126 -10.98 -37.48 -21.99
N VAL A 127 -10.15 -36.74 -22.73
CA VAL A 127 -9.62 -35.41 -22.34
C VAL A 127 -10.47 -34.33 -22.97
N TYR A 128 -10.87 -33.35 -22.18
CA TYR A 128 -11.70 -32.22 -22.57
C TYR A 128 -11.07 -30.90 -22.11
N LEU A 129 -11.21 -29.88 -22.92
CA LEU A 129 -10.81 -28.52 -22.64
C LEU A 129 -12.07 -27.66 -22.50
N ALA A 130 -12.20 -26.97 -21.40
CA ALA A 130 -13.22 -25.96 -21.19
C ALA A 130 -12.56 -24.58 -21.17
N GLU A 131 -13.08 -23.67 -21.99
CA GLU A 131 -12.63 -22.28 -22.01
C GLU A 131 -12.84 -21.65 -20.63
N ASN A 132 -11.87 -20.86 -20.20
CA ASN A 132 -11.86 -20.15 -18.94
C ASN A 132 -11.20 -18.78 -19.15
N VAL A 133 -11.39 -17.88 -18.20
CA VAL A 133 -10.76 -16.58 -18.16
C VAL A 133 -9.86 -16.50 -16.94
N SER A 134 -8.61 -16.13 -17.13
CA SER A 134 -7.65 -15.93 -16.06
C SER A 134 -7.20 -14.48 -16.00
N ARG A 135 -6.89 -14.00 -14.78
CA ARG A 135 -6.32 -12.69 -14.56
C ARG A 135 -4.81 -12.74 -14.73
N TYR A 136 -4.23 -11.73 -15.36
CA TYR A 136 -2.80 -11.60 -15.60
C TYR A 136 -2.31 -10.20 -15.24
N TYR A 137 -1.17 -10.13 -14.60
CA TYR A 137 -0.55 -8.90 -14.12
C TYR A 137 0.82 -8.73 -14.80
N PRO A 138 0.91 -7.94 -15.89
CA PRO A 138 2.11 -7.86 -16.74
C PRO A 138 3.38 -7.47 -15.99
N ASN A 139 3.23 -6.70 -14.91
CA ASN A 139 4.35 -6.18 -14.12
C ASN A 139 4.66 -7.02 -12.86
N GLY A 140 4.06 -8.21 -12.72
CA GLY A 140 4.32 -9.15 -11.62
C GLY A 140 4.08 -8.54 -10.24
N ASN A 141 5.15 -8.14 -9.56
CA ASN A 141 5.10 -7.63 -8.18
C ASN A 141 4.94 -6.10 -8.05
N LEU A 142 4.87 -5.36 -9.16
CA LEU A 142 4.69 -3.90 -9.13
C LEU A 142 3.31 -3.54 -8.58
N ALA A 143 3.27 -2.66 -7.57
CA ALA A 143 2.06 -2.21 -6.90
C ALA A 143 1.15 -3.36 -6.38
N SER A 144 1.74 -4.50 -5.98
CA SER A 144 0.99 -5.73 -5.69
C SER A 144 -0.10 -5.56 -4.63
N GLN A 145 0.17 -4.85 -3.52
CA GLN A 145 -0.85 -4.60 -2.49
C GLN A 145 -1.94 -3.65 -2.96
N LEU A 146 -1.58 -2.70 -3.83
CA LEU A 146 -2.50 -1.70 -4.35
C LEU A 146 -3.45 -2.31 -5.39
N ILE A 147 -2.91 -2.99 -6.40
CA ILE A 147 -3.70 -3.67 -7.42
C ILE A 147 -4.53 -4.78 -6.76
N GLY A 148 -3.90 -5.58 -5.91
CA GLY A 148 -4.53 -6.75 -5.32
C GLY A 148 -4.64 -7.91 -6.31
N PHE A 149 -5.38 -8.94 -5.92
CA PHE A 149 -5.53 -10.16 -6.71
C PHE A 149 -6.94 -10.72 -6.64
N THR A 150 -7.22 -11.64 -7.56
CA THR A 150 -8.48 -12.37 -7.63
C THR A 150 -8.37 -13.80 -7.09
N SER A 151 -9.49 -14.37 -6.67
CA SER A 151 -9.62 -15.80 -6.42
C SER A 151 -9.54 -16.59 -7.74
N VAL A 152 -9.51 -17.92 -7.62
CA VAL A 152 -9.61 -18.83 -8.77
C VAL A 152 -10.96 -18.72 -9.50
N ASP A 153 -11.98 -18.20 -8.82
CA ASP A 153 -13.31 -17.95 -9.39
C ASP A 153 -13.46 -16.53 -9.94
N ASN A 154 -12.35 -15.82 -10.13
CA ASN A 154 -12.28 -14.48 -10.71
C ASN A 154 -12.98 -13.39 -9.87
N VAL A 155 -13.03 -13.55 -8.54
CA VAL A 155 -13.58 -12.59 -7.57
C VAL A 155 -12.44 -11.82 -6.91
N GLY A 156 -12.52 -10.51 -6.87
CA GLY A 156 -11.52 -9.65 -6.23
C GLY A 156 -11.37 -9.96 -4.73
N GLN A 157 -10.13 -10.10 -4.24
CA GLN A 157 -9.83 -10.48 -2.86
C GLN A 157 -9.20 -9.34 -2.06
N THR A 158 -8.32 -8.56 -2.66
CA THR A 158 -7.60 -7.46 -2.03
C THR A 158 -7.43 -6.29 -2.99
N GLY A 159 -6.99 -5.14 -2.48
CA GLY A 159 -6.64 -3.96 -3.28
C GLY A 159 -7.79 -3.42 -4.12
N VAL A 160 -7.43 -2.84 -5.27
CA VAL A 160 -8.33 -2.30 -6.30
C VAL A 160 -9.24 -3.40 -6.87
N GLU A 161 -8.70 -4.62 -7.06
CA GLU A 161 -9.48 -5.77 -7.54
C GLU A 161 -10.67 -6.09 -6.63
N ALA A 162 -10.51 -5.94 -5.31
CA ALA A 162 -11.60 -6.17 -4.36
C ALA A 162 -12.51 -4.93 -4.21
N TYR A 163 -11.92 -3.73 -4.15
CA TYR A 163 -12.70 -2.51 -3.91
C TYR A 163 -13.66 -2.23 -5.08
N TYR A 164 -13.19 -2.44 -6.30
CA TYR A 164 -13.95 -2.22 -7.53
C TYR A 164 -14.45 -3.52 -8.17
N ASP A 165 -14.62 -4.62 -7.38
CA ASP A 165 -15.02 -5.92 -7.91
C ASP A 165 -16.32 -5.86 -8.71
N GLU A 166 -17.32 -5.10 -8.23
CA GLU A 166 -18.63 -4.97 -8.89
C GLU A 166 -18.54 -4.34 -10.29
N LEU A 167 -17.60 -3.42 -10.51
CA LEU A 167 -17.37 -2.79 -11.82
C LEU A 167 -16.52 -3.70 -12.72
N LEU A 168 -15.49 -4.29 -12.13
CA LEU A 168 -14.51 -5.08 -12.88
C LEU A 168 -15.05 -6.45 -13.33
N LYS A 169 -15.90 -7.13 -12.54
CA LYS A 169 -16.25 -8.54 -12.75
C LYS A 169 -17.09 -8.83 -14.00
N GLY A 170 -17.78 -7.83 -14.56
CA GLY A 170 -18.71 -8.01 -15.66
C GLY A 170 -19.94 -8.87 -15.32
N GLN A 171 -20.60 -9.39 -16.34
CA GLN A 171 -21.75 -10.27 -16.18
C GLN A 171 -21.53 -11.58 -16.94
N ASP A 172 -21.57 -12.69 -16.20
CA ASP A 172 -21.40 -14.01 -16.80
C ASP A 172 -22.48 -14.33 -17.82
N GLY A 173 -22.06 -14.98 -18.88
CA GLY A 173 -22.95 -15.58 -19.86
C GLY A 173 -23.34 -17.01 -19.51
N TYR A 174 -24.31 -17.56 -20.23
CA TYR A 174 -24.74 -18.93 -20.07
C TYR A 174 -25.04 -19.58 -21.42
N SER A 175 -24.60 -20.82 -21.58
CA SER A 175 -24.98 -21.68 -22.69
C SER A 175 -25.81 -22.84 -22.18
N TYR A 176 -27.09 -22.85 -22.51
CA TYR A 176 -28.02 -23.92 -22.18
C TYR A 176 -28.04 -24.96 -23.29
N VAL A 177 -27.56 -26.16 -22.99
CA VAL A 177 -27.50 -27.28 -23.96
C VAL A 177 -28.23 -28.47 -23.35
N GLN A 178 -29.13 -29.11 -24.17
CA GLN A 178 -29.76 -30.35 -23.73
C GLN A 178 -28.79 -31.52 -23.94
N SER A 179 -28.54 -32.29 -22.89
CA SER A 179 -27.69 -33.48 -22.92
C SER A 179 -28.43 -34.73 -22.44
N ASP A 180 -28.00 -35.88 -22.90
CA ASP A 180 -28.49 -37.17 -22.37
C ASP A 180 -27.90 -37.45 -20.96
N LEU A 181 -28.36 -38.54 -20.33
CA LEU A 181 -27.87 -38.98 -19.03
C LEU A 181 -26.36 -39.28 -18.96
N GLN A 182 -25.73 -39.40 -20.12
CA GLN A 182 -24.27 -39.61 -20.26
C GLN A 182 -23.53 -38.29 -20.51
N GLY A 183 -24.26 -37.15 -20.60
CA GLY A 183 -23.71 -35.83 -20.82
C GLY A 183 -23.40 -35.54 -22.31
N LYS A 184 -23.88 -36.37 -23.25
CA LYS A 184 -23.74 -36.16 -24.70
C LYS A 184 -24.87 -35.26 -25.20
N GLU A 185 -24.52 -34.24 -25.96
CA GLU A 185 -25.47 -33.30 -26.56
C GLU A 185 -26.50 -34.02 -27.41
N ILE A 186 -27.78 -33.69 -27.22
CA ILE A 186 -28.88 -34.22 -28.00
C ILE A 186 -28.99 -33.43 -29.30
N GLY A 187 -28.72 -34.08 -30.44
CA GLY A 187 -28.76 -33.43 -31.76
C GLY A 187 -30.14 -32.81 -32.05
N GLY A 188 -30.16 -31.55 -32.47
CA GLY A 188 -31.38 -30.80 -32.78
C GLY A 188 -32.06 -30.14 -31.56
N SER A 189 -31.43 -30.18 -30.39
CA SER A 189 -31.93 -29.49 -29.19
C SER A 189 -31.84 -27.97 -29.32
N LEU A 190 -32.75 -27.25 -28.62
CA LEU A 190 -32.70 -25.80 -28.54
C LEU A 190 -31.47 -25.38 -27.73
N ARG A 191 -30.64 -24.52 -28.30
CA ARG A 191 -29.54 -23.85 -27.63
C ARG A 191 -29.97 -22.44 -27.29
N TYR A 192 -29.93 -22.09 -26.00
CA TYR A 192 -30.02 -20.71 -25.55
C TYR A 192 -28.63 -20.24 -25.21
N TYR A 193 -28.22 -19.12 -25.77
CA TYR A 193 -26.94 -18.49 -25.50
C TYR A 193 -27.17 -17.09 -24.96
N ILE A 194 -26.68 -16.85 -23.75
CA ILE A 194 -26.60 -15.53 -23.16
C ILE A 194 -25.13 -15.14 -23.19
N GLN A 195 -24.80 -14.10 -23.95
CA GLN A 195 -23.43 -13.64 -24.08
C GLN A 195 -22.92 -13.05 -22.75
N ALA A 196 -21.69 -13.38 -22.37
CA ALA A 196 -21.00 -12.71 -21.27
C ALA A 196 -20.75 -11.24 -21.64
N GLN A 197 -20.88 -10.35 -20.67
CA GLN A 197 -20.56 -8.94 -20.80
C GLN A 197 -19.29 -8.66 -20.01
N GLU A 198 -18.28 -8.12 -20.67
CA GLU A 198 -17.03 -7.73 -20.06
C GLU A 198 -17.25 -6.65 -19.00
N GLY A 199 -16.42 -6.67 -17.95
CA GLY A 199 -16.41 -5.64 -16.91
C GLY A 199 -15.89 -4.30 -17.40
N GLU A 200 -16.15 -3.25 -16.64
CA GLU A 200 -15.68 -1.90 -16.94
C GLU A 200 -14.17 -1.77 -16.71
N ASN A 201 -13.50 -1.05 -17.61
CA ASN A 201 -12.08 -0.75 -17.44
C ASN A 201 -11.87 0.36 -16.40
N LEU A 202 -10.81 0.24 -15.61
CA LEU A 202 -10.42 1.26 -14.63
C LEU A 202 -9.09 1.91 -15.02
N TYR A 203 -9.02 3.22 -14.84
CA TYR A 203 -7.79 4.00 -14.94
C TYR A 203 -7.40 4.48 -13.54
N LEU A 204 -6.21 4.09 -13.09
CA LEU A 204 -5.70 4.52 -11.79
C LEU A 204 -4.87 5.78 -11.93
N SER A 205 -4.81 6.58 -10.87
CA SER A 205 -3.93 7.76 -10.79
C SER A 205 -2.45 7.41 -10.72
N ILE A 206 -2.14 6.13 -10.50
CA ILE A 206 -0.79 5.60 -10.43
C ILE A 206 -0.04 5.83 -11.75
N ASP A 207 1.21 6.27 -11.65
CA ASP A 207 2.18 6.31 -12.73
C ASP A 207 3.16 5.15 -12.55
N SER A 208 3.19 4.22 -13.48
CA SER A 208 4.01 3.00 -13.37
C SER A 208 5.51 3.29 -13.23
N LYS A 209 6.02 4.41 -13.77
CA LYS A 209 7.42 4.81 -13.63
C LYS A 209 7.71 5.39 -12.24
N MET A 210 6.83 6.24 -11.72
CA MET A 210 6.95 6.75 -10.36
C MET A 210 6.79 5.62 -9.33
N GLN A 211 5.89 4.67 -9.58
CA GLN A 211 5.74 3.46 -8.79
C GLN A 211 7.04 2.65 -8.75
N GLN A 212 7.69 2.46 -9.89
CA GLN A 212 8.96 1.74 -9.97
C GLN A 212 10.09 2.50 -9.24
N ILE A 213 10.15 3.83 -9.35
CA ILE A 213 11.10 4.67 -8.61
C ILE A 213 10.93 4.48 -7.11
N LEU A 214 9.69 4.58 -6.62
CA LEU A 214 9.37 4.36 -5.22
C LEU A 214 9.78 2.95 -4.75
N GLU A 215 9.36 1.92 -5.46
CA GLU A 215 9.63 0.53 -5.08
C GLU A 215 11.12 0.18 -5.07
N ASN A 216 11.90 0.74 -5.99
CA ASN A 216 13.35 0.58 -5.99
C ASN A 216 13.98 1.16 -4.71
N ALA A 217 13.54 2.35 -4.28
CA ALA A 217 14.01 2.94 -3.04
C ALA A 217 13.60 2.10 -1.82
N LEU A 218 12.37 1.59 -1.78
CA LEU A 218 11.89 0.73 -0.70
C LEU A 218 12.64 -0.62 -0.67
N ASN A 219 12.98 -1.20 -1.82
CA ASN A 219 13.79 -2.41 -1.89
C ASN A 219 15.21 -2.16 -1.35
N ASN A 220 15.83 -1.02 -1.66
CA ASN A 220 17.11 -0.63 -1.09
C ASN A 220 17.04 -0.51 0.44
N ILE A 221 15.96 0.07 0.98
CA ILE A 221 15.71 0.12 2.42
C ILE A 221 15.71 -1.29 3.02
N MET A 222 14.94 -2.21 2.43
CA MET A 222 14.86 -3.59 2.94
C MET A 222 16.22 -4.28 3.00
N GLN A 223 17.07 -4.05 2.00
CA GLN A 223 18.40 -4.66 1.92
C GLN A 223 19.41 -4.00 2.86
N GLU A 224 19.48 -2.67 2.84
CA GLU A 224 20.53 -1.91 3.54
C GLU A 224 20.20 -1.70 5.02
N GLN A 225 18.93 -1.40 5.35
CA GLN A 225 18.50 -1.16 6.73
C GLN A 225 18.03 -2.43 7.45
N LYS A 226 17.90 -3.55 6.72
CA LYS A 226 17.36 -4.82 7.24
C LYS A 226 16.06 -4.59 8.00
N ALA A 227 15.20 -3.75 7.44
CA ALA A 227 13.94 -3.37 8.03
C ALA A 227 12.93 -4.53 8.00
N LYS A 228 12.01 -4.54 8.94
CA LYS A 228 10.89 -5.49 8.93
C LYS A 228 9.93 -5.18 7.78
N ASN A 229 9.60 -3.89 7.62
CA ASN A 229 8.82 -3.38 6.51
C ASN A 229 9.38 -2.03 6.04
N ALA A 230 9.14 -1.71 4.77
CA ALA A 230 9.35 -0.39 4.21
C ALA A 230 8.12 0.03 3.43
N SER A 231 7.61 1.24 3.63
CA SER A 231 6.41 1.72 2.95
C SER A 231 6.62 3.16 2.47
N GLY A 232 5.93 3.53 1.41
CA GLY A 232 5.99 4.89 0.90
C GLY A 232 4.89 5.21 -0.08
N MET A 233 4.66 6.49 -0.32
CA MET A 233 3.76 6.99 -1.34
C MET A 233 4.29 8.29 -1.95
N ILE A 234 3.84 8.58 -3.17
CA ILE A 234 4.06 9.82 -3.91
C ILE A 234 2.68 10.38 -4.26
N ILE A 235 2.43 11.64 -3.93
CA ILE A 235 1.13 12.29 -4.06
C ILE A 235 1.30 13.56 -4.90
N ASP A 236 0.38 13.81 -5.82
CA ASP A 236 0.19 15.11 -6.45
C ASP A 236 -0.64 15.99 -5.49
N VAL A 237 -0.01 17.02 -4.93
CA VAL A 237 -0.63 17.94 -3.95
C VAL A 237 -1.70 18.83 -4.59
N THR A 238 -1.67 18.99 -5.91
CA THR A 238 -2.56 19.89 -6.63
C THR A 238 -3.97 19.33 -6.78
N ASN A 239 -4.11 17.98 -6.87
CA ASN A 239 -5.40 17.32 -7.10
C ASN A 239 -5.67 16.12 -6.18
N GLY A 240 -4.70 15.70 -5.35
CA GLY A 240 -4.83 14.58 -4.43
C GLY A 240 -4.65 13.20 -5.07
N ASP A 241 -4.18 13.13 -6.30
CA ASP A 241 -3.88 11.86 -6.96
C ASP A 241 -2.70 11.16 -6.29
N ILE A 242 -2.87 9.89 -5.95
CA ILE A 242 -1.77 9.04 -5.51
C ILE A 242 -1.05 8.52 -6.76
N LEU A 243 0.17 9.01 -6.98
CA LEU A 243 0.98 8.67 -8.15
C LEU A 243 1.76 7.37 -7.98
N ALA A 244 2.09 7.02 -6.74
CA ALA A 244 2.72 5.76 -6.37
C ALA A 244 2.42 5.43 -4.91
N MET A 245 2.25 4.13 -4.61
CA MET A 245 2.00 3.65 -3.25
C MET A 245 2.45 2.19 -3.12
N SER A 246 3.31 1.88 -2.14
CA SER A 246 3.82 0.52 -1.97
C SER A 246 4.22 0.22 -0.53
N THR A 247 4.17 -1.05 -0.20
CA THR A 247 4.72 -1.64 1.04
C THR A 247 5.62 -2.81 0.68
N LYS A 248 6.76 -2.96 1.38
CA LYS A 248 7.66 -4.11 1.26
C LYS A 248 7.70 -4.89 2.58
N PRO A 249 7.82 -6.25 2.51
CA PRO A 249 7.95 -7.08 1.32
C PRO A 249 6.69 -7.11 0.45
N SER A 250 6.87 -7.26 -0.87
CA SER A 250 5.80 -7.46 -1.86
C SER A 250 5.80 -8.91 -2.34
N PHE A 251 4.82 -9.28 -3.14
CA PHE A 251 4.67 -10.62 -3.72
C PHE A 251 4.32 -10.52 -5.22
N ASP A 252 4.56 -11.58 -5.97
CA ASP A 252 4.16 -11.65 -7.38
C ASP A 252 2.66 -11.98 -7.47
N LEU A 253 1.91 -11.13 -8.16
CA LEU A 253 0.46 -11.28 -8.36
C LEU A 253 0.10 -12.50 -9.23
N ASN A 254 1.03 -12.99 -10.05
CA ASN A 254 0.84 -14.19 -10.87
C ASN A 254 1.22 -15.47 -10.12
N GLU A 255 2.07 -15.37 -9.06
CA GLU A 255 2.56 -16.52 -8.29
C GLU A 255 2.28 -16.32 -6.79
N LEU A 256 0.99 -16.29 -6.43
CA LEU A 256 0.58 -16.06 -5.05
C LEU A 256 1.02 -17.20 -4.12
N PRO A 257 1.55 -16.93 -2.92
CA PRO A 257 1.92 -17.94 -1.93
C PRO A 257 0.67 -18.54 -1.25
N ARG A 258 -0.19 -19.21 -2.02
CA ARG A 258 -1.48 -19.76 -1.55
C ARG A 258 -1.32 -20.93 -0.57
N ASP A 259 -0.13 -21.53 -0.50
CA ASP A 259 0.18 -22.61 0.44
C ASP A 259 0.44 -22.09 1.86
N ASP A 260 0.72 -20.78 2.02
CA ASP A 260 0.89 -20.10 3.30
C ASP A 260 0.00 -18.85 3.36
N LEU A 261 -1.21 -19.04 3.88
CA LEU A 261 -2.21 -17.98 3.95
C LEU A 261 -1.81 -16.84 4.90
N ASP A 262 -1.05 -17.13 5.95
CA ASP A 262 -0.61 -16.10 6.92
C ASP A 262 0.37 -15.15 6.25
N ILE A 263 1.31 -15.67 5.47
CA ILE A 263 2.24 -14.86 4.66
C ILE A 263 1.45 -14.06 3.62
N LEU A 264 0.54 -14.71 2.87
CA LEU A 264 -0.26 -14.03 1.86
C LEU A 264 -1.09 -12.87 2.46
N PHE A 265 -1.75 -13.10 3.60
CA PHE A 265 -2.54 -12.07 4.27
C PHE A 265 -1.69 -10.92 4.82
N ASP A 266 -0.52 -11.20 5.42
CA ASP A 266 0.35 -10.12 5.91
C ASP A 266 0.92 -9.29 4.76
N GLN A 267 1.41 -9.95 3.70
CA GLN A 267 2.00 -9.26 2.54
C GLN A 267 0.97 -8.54 1.67
N SER A 268 -0.30 -8.95 1.68
CA SER A 268 -1.37 -8.30 0.90
C SER A 268 -1.91 -7.02 1.55
N LYS A 269 -1.57 -6.74 2.81
CA LYS A 269 -2.01 -5.52 3.50
C LYS A 269 -1.32 -4.28 2.96
N MET A 270 -2.09 -3.26 2.60
CA MET A 270 -1.57 -1.93 2.34
C MET A 270 -1.36 -1.20 3.68
N LYS A 271 -0.18 -1.42 4.31
CA LYS A 271 0.12 -0.91 5.66
C LYS A 271 0.01 0.62 5.79
N LEU A 272 0.16 1.35 4.69
CA LEU A 272 -0.05 2.80 4.64
C LEU A 272 -1.50 3.23 4.96
N VAL A 273 -2.45 2.31 4.78
CA VAL A 273 -3.89 2.55 4.98
C VAL A 273 -4.41 1.81 6.22
N THR A 274 -3.86 0.62 6.51
CA THR A 274 -4.36 -0.26 7.58
C THR A 274 -3.68 -0.05 8.92
N ASP A 275 -2.36 0.21 8.93
CA ASP A 275 -1.55 0.17 10.13
C ASP A 275 -1.41 1.57 10.75
N MET A 276 -1.68 1.63 12.04
CA MET A 276 -1.53 2.86 12.82
C MET A 276 -0.15 2.92 13.47
N TYR A 277 0.41 4.12 13.54
CA TYR A 277 1.65 4.39 14.25
C TYR A 277 1.64 5.77 14.90
N GLU A 278 2.51 6.01 15.85
CA GLU A 278 2.78 7.38 16.33
C GLU A 278 3.66 8.10 15.31
N PRO A 279 3.22 9.22 14.71
CA PRO A 279 3.97 9.89 13.64
C PRO A 279 5.27 10.56 14.13
N GLY A 280 5.40 10.77 15.42
CA GLY A 280 6.55 11.47 16.00
C GLY A 280 6.73 12.85 15.39
N SER A 281 7.98 13.22 15.08
CA SER A 281 8.32 14.57 14.65
C SER A 281 7.74 15.03 13.31
N THR A 282 7.20 14.14 12.47
CA THR A 282 6.47 14.54 11.26
C THR A 282 5.14 15.22 11.60
N PHE A 283 4.53 14.89 12.72
CA PHE A 283 3.33 15.54 13.21
C PHE A 283 3.51 17.01 13.56
N LYS A 284 4.75 17.46 13.80
CA LYS A 284 5.06 18.86 14.09
C LYS A 284 4.61 19.83 12.99
N ILE A 285 4.44 19.34 11.77
CA ILE A 285 3.87 20.10 10.66
C ILE A 285 2.44 20.55 11.02
N LEU A 286 1.64 19.66 11.56
CA LEU A 286 0.24 19.95 11.94
C LEU A 286 0.19 20.90 13.15
N THR A 287 1.02 20.64 14.15
CA THR A 287 1.06 21.48 15.36
C THR A 287 1.51 22.90 15.07
N VAL A 288 2.53 23.09 14.22
CA VAL A 288 3.00 24.44 13.87
C VAL A 288 1.99 25.16 12.98
N ALA A 289 1.35 24.45 12.05
CA ALA A 289 0.30 25.02 11.21
C ALA A 289 -0.85 25.58 12.06
N ALA A 290 -1.34 24.81 13.04
CA ALA A 290 -2.38 25.26 13.96
C ALA A 290 -1.95 26.47 14.81
N ALA A 291 -0.72 26.45 15.33
CA ALA A 291 -0.21 27.54 16.17
C ALA A 291 0.03 28.84 15.39
N LEU A 292 0.50 28.76 14.15
CA LEU A 292 0.67 29.91 13.25
C LEU A 292 -0.69 30.48 12.83
N GLU A 293 -1.65 29.62 12.49
CA GLU A 293 -3.00 30.05 12.08
C GLU A 293 -3.74 30.80 13.18
N GLU A 294 -3.56 30.38 14.44
CA GLU A 294 -4.12 31.07 15.61
C GLU A 294 -3.30 32.31 16.04
N GLY A 295 -2.22 32.64 15.34
CA GLY A 295 -1.36 33.79 15.70
C GLY A 295 -0.65 33.64 17.04
N LEU A 296 -0.48 32.40 17.55
CA LEU A 296 0.16 32.11 18.83
C LEU A 296 1.69 32.15 18.76
N THR A 297 2.24 32.20 17.56
CA THR A 297 3.68 32.26 17.29
C THR A 297 3.96 32.82 15.91
N SER A 298 5.21 33.28 15.71
CA SER A 298 5.79 33.69 14.44
C SER A 298 7.12 32.97 14.21
N LEU A 299 7.67 33.02 12.99
CA LEU A 299 8.95 32.34 12.67
C LEU A 299 10.11 32.84 13.53
N GLU A 300 10.08 34.11 13.96
CA GLU A 300 11.13 34.76 14.72
C GLU A 300 10.97 34.62 16.24
N ASP A 301 9.83 34.10 16.72
CA ASP A 301 9.59 33.89 18.15
C ASP A 301 10.65 32.99 18.76
N LYS A 302 11.17 33.41 19.91
CA LYS A 302 12.23 32.69 20.62
C LYS A 302 11.69 31.65 21.61
N PHE A 303 12.27 30.47 21.51
CA PHE A 303 12.03 29.34 22.40
C PHE A 303 13.34 28.92 23.06
N TYR A 304 13.28 28.49 24.31
CA TYR A 304 14.44 27.98 25.04
C TYR A 304 14.27 26.49 25.31
N CYS A 305 15.27 25.69 25.01
CA CYS A 305 15.28 24.25 25.24
C CYS A 305 16.44 23.87 26.18
N SER A 306 16.09 23.45 27.40
CA SER A 306 17.04 22.90 28.39
C SER A 306 17.28 21.39 28.26
N GLY A 307 16.75 20.75 27.17
CA GLY A 307 16.76 19.29 27.01
C GLY A 307 15.52 18.58 27.56
N TYR A 308 14.64 19.29 28.24
CA TYR A 308 13.38 18.74 28.79
C TYR A 308 12.37 19.84 29.13
N ARG A 309 11.11 19.42 29.40
CA ARG A 309 10.05 20.19 30.05
C ARG A 309 9.49 19.41 31.24
N ILE A 310 9.07 20.11 32.27
CA ILE A 310 8.28 19.55 33.36
C ILE A 310 6.83 20.00 33.13
N VAL A 311 5.93 19.03 32.92
CA VAL A 311 4.50 19.27 32.71
C VAL A 311 3.75 18.42 33.75
N ASP A 312 2.95 19.05 34.60
CA ASP A 312 2.24 18.39 35.72
C ASP A 312 3.16 17.50 36.60
N GLY A 313 4.38 17.97 36.85
CA GLY A 313 5.39 17.25 37.62
C GLY A 313 6.11 16.12 36.86
N ILE A 314 5.74 15.85 35.63
CA ILE A 314 6.34 14.80 34.78
C ILE A 314 7.42 15.42 33.90
N LYS A 315 8.64 14.87 33.95
CA LYS A 315 9.75 15.27 33.08
C LYS A 315 9.64 14.62 31.71
N ILE A 316 9.41 15.44 30.68
CA ILE A 316 9.37 14.99 29.26
C ILE A 316 10.67 15.46 28.60
N LYS A 317 11.46 14.53 28.07
CA LYS A 317 12.76 14.81 27.45
C LYS A 317 12.65 15.29 26.00
N CYS A 318 13.53 16.22 25.62
CA CYS A 318 13.85 16.45 24.23
C CYS A 318 14.79 15.32 23.76
N TRP A 319 14.82 15.06 22.45
CA TRP A 319 15.76 14.09 21.91
C TRP A 319 17.22 14.52 22.16
N LYS A 320 17.52 15.83 22.11
CA LYS A 320 18.79 16.40 22.51
C LYS A 320 18.77 16.69 24.02
N THR A 321 19.28 15.79 24.81
CA THR A 321 19.16 15.82 26.27
C THR A 321 19.93 16.98 26.95
N ILE A 322 21.01 17.47 26.30
CA ILE A 322 21.75 18.66 26.73
C ILE A 322 21.05 19.99 26.35
N GLY A 323 19.96 19.91 25.60
CA GLY A 323 19.18 21.06 25.13
C GLY A 323 19.71 21.73 23.87
N HIS A 324 18.84 22.50 23.23
CA HIS A 324 19.16 23.30 22.03
C HIS A 324 19.54 24.76 22.43
N GLY A 325 19.29 25.17 23.70
CA GLY A 325 19.43 26.56 24.10
C GLY A 325 18.32 27.45 23.56
N SER A 326 18.65 28.72 23.33
CA SER A 326 17.73 29.71 22.74
C SER A 326 17.76 29.57 21.22
N GLN A 327 16.58 29.49 20.61
CA GLN A 327 16.40 29.29 19.18
C GLN A 327 15.09 29.96 18.72
N THR A 328 15.02 30.40 17.47
CA THR A 328 13.77 30.85 16.86
C THR A 328 12.83 29.67 16.58
N LEU A 329 11.55 29.92 16.22
CA LEU A 329 10.66 28.86 15.76
C LEU A 329 11.22 28.14 14.52
N LEU A 330 11.77 28.92 13.57
CA LEU A 330 12.40 28.41 12.37
C LEU A 330 13.51 27.42 12.69
N GLU A 331 14.43 27.80 13.58
CA GLU A 331 15.52 26.93 14.06
C GLU A 331 14.99 25.74 14.86
N ALA A 332 13.97 25.94 15.70
CA ALA A 332 13.36 24.87 16.51
C ALA A 332 12.68 23.79 15.64
N PHE A 333 12.05 24.19 14.53
CA PHE A 333 11.48 23.28 13.55
C PHE A 333 12.58 22.49 12.83
N GLY A 334 13.61 23.17 12.33
CA GLY A 334 14.77 22.55 11.71
C GLY A 334 15.51 21.59 12.65
N ASN A 335 15.71 21.99 13.91
CA ASN A 335 16.30 21.17 14.97
C ASN A 335 15.37 20.07 15.49
N SER A 336 14.12 20.03 15.03
CA SER A 336 13.09 19.10 15.53
C SER A 336 12.92 19.11 17.05
N CYS A 337 12.98 20.30 17.70
CA CYS A 337 13.00 20.47 19.14
C CYS A 337 11.65 20.11 19.81
N ASN A 338 11.61 19.04 20.61
CA ASN A 338 10.37 18.64 21.29
C ASN A 338 9.88 19.70 22.28
N CYS A 339 10.80 20.40 22.99
CA CYS A 339 10.40 21.41 23.96
C CYS A 339 9.60 22.56 23.35
N CYS A 340 9.97 23.04 22.17
CA CYS A 340 9.24 24.07 21.45
C CYS A 340 7.82 23.58 21.11
N PHE A 341 7.69 22.36 20.62
CA PHE A 341 6.39 21.81 20.20
C PHE A 341 5.48 21.42 21.37
N MET A 342 6.05 21.07 22.52
CA MET A 342 5.28 21.00 23.78
C MET A 342 4.70 22.38 24.14
N ASP A 343 5.53 23.44 24.09
CA ASP A 343 5.10 24.80 24.39
C ASP A 343 3.99 25.28 23.44
N LEU A 344 4.10 24.99 22.13
CA LEU A 344 3.08 25.32 21.13
C LEU A 344 1.75 24.59 21.38
N ALA A 345 1.79 23.28 21.65
CA ALA A 345 0.58 22.52 21.95
C ALA A 345 -0.11 23.04 23.24
N LEU A 346 0.68 23.36 24.25
CA LEU A 346 0.15 23.94 25.52
C LEU A 346 -0.44 25.34 25.29
N ARG A 347 0.14 26.19 24.41
CA ARG A 347 -0.45 27.49 24.02
C ARG A 347 -1.76 27.34 23.27
N LEU A 348 -1.88 26.33 22.39
CA LEU A 348 -3.14 26.01 21.70
C LEU A 348 -4.22 25.58 22.69
N GLY A 349 -3.86 24.82 23.71
CA GLY A 349 -4.81 24.19 24.60
C GLY A 349 -5.58 23.04 23.94
N VAL A 350 -6.26 22.23 24.76
CA VAL A 350 -6.97 21.04 24.30
C VAL A 350 -8.05 21.37 23.26
N GLU A 351 -8.82 22.43 23.50
CA GLU A 351 -9.96 22.81 22.66
C GLU A 351 -9.53 23.11 21.23
N LYS A 352 -8.59 24.04 21.05
CA LYS A 352 -8.08 24.44 19.74
C LYS A 352 -7.32 23.32 19.06
N PHE A 353 -6.50 22.57 19.82
CA PHE A 353 -5.75 21.43 19.30
C PHE A 353 -6.71 20.43 18.63
N TYR A 354 -7.81 20.04 19.31
CA TYR A 354 -8.78 19.11 18.77
C TYR A 354 -9.59 19.67 17.59
N GLN A 355 -9.91 20.96 17.61
CA GLN A 355 -10.54 21.62 16.45
C GLN A 355 -9.68 21.50 15.18
N TYR A 356 -8.35 21.69 15.33
CA TYR A 356 -7.44 21.52 14.19
C TYR A 356 -7.25 20.05 13.81
N MET A 357 -7.24 19.12 14.78
CA MET A 357 -7.19 17.69 14.45
C MET A 357 -8.39 17.28 13.59
N GLU A 358 -9.59 17.70 13.96
CA GLU A 358 -10.80 17.46 13.20
C GLU A 358 -10.73 18.13 11.80
N LYS A 359 -10.30 19.40 11.74
CA LYS A 359 -10.16 20.17 10.50
C LYS A 359 -9.15 19.53 9.53
N PHE A 360 -8.09 18.92 10.04
CA PHE A 360 -7.08 18.17 9.28
C PHE A 360 -7.48 16.71 9.00
N GLY A 361 -8.66 16.26 9.44
CA GLY A 361 -9.16 14.90 9.22
C GLY A 361 -8.51 13.82 10.08
N ILE A 362 -7.82 14.20 11.16
CA ILE A 362 -7.18 13.25 12.06
C ILE A 362 -8.22 12.54 12.94
N GLY A 363 -8.13 11.22 13.05
CA GLY A 363 -9.09 10.38 13.76
C GLY A 363 -10.31 10.00 12.92
N GLN A 364 -10.31 10.30 11.63
CA GLN A 364 -11.35 9.94 10.67
C GLN A 364 -10.74 9.22 9.47
N LYS A 365 -11.53 8.39 8.79
CA LYS A 365 -11.11 7.80 7.51
C LYS A 365 -10.97 8.91 6.47
N THR A 366 -9.95 8.80 5.62
CA THR A 366 -9.75 9.73 4.49
C THR A 366 -10.77 9.50 3.39
N GLY A 367 -11.35 8.30 3.32
CA GLY A 367 -12.25 7.89 2.26
C GLY A 367 -11.52 7.40 1.01
N ILE A 368 -10.23 7.08 1.14
CA ILE A 368 -9.45 6.53 0.03
C ILE A 368 -10.13 5.27 -0.53
N ASP A 369 -10.13 5.15 -1.83
CA ASP A 369 -10.79 4.11 -2.62
C ASP A 369 -10.01 2.76 -2.61
N ILE A 370 -9.68 2.29 -1.40
CA ILE A 370 -9.08 0.99 -1.13
C ILE A 370 -9.64 0.40 0.18
N SER A 371 -9.76 -0.91 0.23
CA SER A 371 -10.32 -1.60 1.39
C SER A 371 -9.38 -1.60 2.61
N GLY A 372 -9.96 -1.66 3.82
CA GLY A 372 -9.20 -1.88 5.06
C GLY A 372 -8.71 -0.62 5.76
N GLU A 373 -9.16 0.58 5.35
CA GLU A 373 -8.75 1.83 5.97
C GLU A 373 -9.09 1.89 7.46
N SER A 374 -8.08 2.23 8.28
CA SER A 374 -8.24 2.50 9.73
C SER A 374 -8.47 3.98 9.97
N SER A 375 -9.36 4.29 10.93
CA SER A 375 -9.65 5.68 11.32
C SER A 375 -8.59 6.33 12.22
N GLY A 376 -7.52 5.60 12.60
CA GLY A 376 -6.60 6.10 13.62
C GLY A 376 -7.18 6.01 15.03
N MET A 377 -6.38 6.44 16.01
CA MET A 377 -6.77 6.47 17.40
C MET A 377 -6.40 7.83 18.02
N LEU A 378 -7.40 8.59 18.41
CA LEU A 378 -7.27 9.82 19.13
C LEU A 378 -7.92 9.66 20.52
N MET A 379 -7.22 10.07 21.56
CA MET A 379 -7.75 10.02 22.94
C MET A 379 -9.02 10.88 23.02
N PRO A 380 -10.09 10.45 23.75
CA PRO A 380 -11.26 11.29 23.94
C PRO A 380 -10.89 12.64 24.56
N LYS A 381 -11.32 13.74 23.97
CA LYS A 381 -11.00 15.12 24.36
C LYS A 381 -11.18 15.37 25.87
N SER A 382 -12.23 14.82 26.47
CA SER A 382 -12.53 14.96 27.91
C SER A 382 -11.54 14.26 28.85
N SER A 383 -10.71 13.34 28.34
CA SER A 383 -9.75 12.55 29.13
C SER A 383 -8.31 13.05 28.98
N VAL A 384 -8.08 14.03 28.10
CA VAL A 384 -6.73 14.55 27.81
C VAL A 384 -6.22 15.39 28.98
N LYS A 385 -5.09 14.97 29.53
CA LYS A 385 -4.34 15.72 30.56
C LYS A 385 -3.35 16.66 29.88
N THR A 386 -2.87 17.67 30.63
CA THR A 386 -1.86 18.63 30.15
C THR A 386 -0.60 17.91 29.62
N VAL A 387 -0.17 16.85 30.31
CA VAL A 387 0.98 16.03 29.92
C VAL A 387 0.76 15.29 28.61
N ASP A 388 -0.47 14.83 28.34
CA ASP A 388 -0.82 14.15 27.10
C ASP A 388 -0.84 15.15 25.93
N LEU A 389 -1.46 16.32 26.13
CA LEU A 389 -1.44 17.40 25.15
C LEU A 389 -0.01 17.82 24.78
N ALA A 390 0.88 17.96 25.77
CA ALA A 390 2.28 18.28 25.51
C ALA A 390 2.98 17.21 24.66
N ARG A 391 2.67 15.93 24.87
CA ARG A 391 3.20 14.81 24.05
C ARG A 391 2.60 14.80 22.66
N MET A 392 1.29 15.04 22.52
CA MET A 392 0.62 15.15 21.23
C MET A 392 1.26 16.22 20.34
N GLY A 393 1.72 17.33 20.94
CA GLY A 393 2.36 18.43 20.21
C GLY A 393 3.57 18.04 19.37
N PHE A 394 4.23 16.93 19.69
CA PHE A 394 5.35 16.41 18.89
C PHE A 394 5.09 14.99 18.35
N GLY A 395 3.80 14.58 18.29
CA GLY A 395 3.35 13.36 17.60
C GLY A 395 3.45 12.08 18.43
N HIS A 396 3.42 12.17 19.77
CA HIS A 396 3.28 11.04 20.69
C HIS A 396 1.91 11.05 21.38
N ALA A 397 1.48 9.93 21.93
CA ALA A 397 0.13 9.74 22.49
C ALA A 397 -1.01 9.98 21.49
N ILE A 398 -0.74 9.81 20.22
CA ILE A 398 -1.69 9.87 19.10
C ILE A 398 -1.27 8.83 18.07
N ALA A 399 -2.21 8.03 17.58
CA ALA A 399 -1.93 7.04 16.54
C ALA A 399 -2.78 7.29 15.30
N MET A 400 -2.16 7.27 14.14
CA MET A 400 -2.82 7.50 12.85
C MET A 400 -2.17 6.66 11.75
N THR A 401 -2.88 6.48 10.65
CA THR A 401 -2.29 5.84 9.49
C THR A 401 -1.39 6.81 8.72
N PRO A 402 -0.40 6.32 7.98
CA PRO A 402 0.41 7.18 7.11
C PRO A 402 -0.41 7.99 6.11
N ILE A 403 -1.50 7.40 5.58
CA ILE A 403 -2.35 8.12 4.64
C ILE A 403 -3.11 9.28 5.30
N GLN A 404 -3.58 9.13 6.54
CA GLN A 404 -4.19 10.25 7.27
C GLN A 404 -3.20 11.39 7.49
N LEU A 405 -1.96 11.06 7.88
CA LEU A 405 -0.92 12.06 8.06
C LEU A 405 -0.66 12.80 6.74
N MET A 406 -0.51 12.06 5.64
CA MET A 406 -0.22 12.67 4.34
C MET A 406 -1.39 13.48 3.80
N ASN A 407 -2.64 13.04 4.00
CA ASN A 407 -3.83 13.83 3.65
C ASN A 407 -3.83 15.19 4.37
N ALA A 408 -3.54 15.19 5.68
CA ALA A 408 -3.43 16.42 6.46
C ALA A 408 -2.26 17.30 5.99
N VAL A 409 -1.08 16.71 5.77
CA VAL A 409 0.11 17.43 5.32
C VAL A 409 -0.13 18.05 3.93
N CYS A 410 -0.64 17.28 2.96
CA CYS A 410 -0.93 17.80 1.61
C CYS A 410 -1.96 18.94 1.67
N SER A 411 -3.00 18.82 2.50
CA SER A 411 -3.98 19.88 2.70
C SER A 411 -3.37 21.16 3.30
N ILE A 412 -2.40 21.02 4.22
CA ILE A 412 -1.70 22.16 4.84
C ILE A 412 -0.77 22.84 3.84
N ILE A 413 0.08 22.07 3.14
CA ILE A 413 1.08 22.63 2.23
C ILE A 413 0.47 23.15 0.92
N GLY A 414 -0.65 22.57 0.48
CA GLY A 414 -1.45 23.05 -0.65
C GLY A 414 -2.44 24.16 -0.28
N GLY A 415 -2.75 24.36 1.01
CA GLY A 415 -3.65 25.38 1.52
C GLY A 415 -5.14 25.08 1.37
N GLN A 416 -5.51 23.96 0.78
CA GLN A 416 -6.88 23.52 0.53
C GLN A 416 -7.08 22.09 1.01
N LYS A 417 -8.30 21.74 1.40
CA LYS A 417 -8.65 20.36 1.69
C LYS A 417 -8.45 19.51 0.43
N ILE A 418 -7.70 18.44 0.57
CA ILE A 418 -7.41 17.49 -0.52
C ILE A 418 -8.09 16.17 -0.18
N ASP A 419 -8.78 15.59 -1.15
CA ASP A 419 -9.32 14.24 -1.08
C ASP A 419 -8.41 13.32 -1.92
N LEU A 420 -7.69 12.43 -1.23
CA LEU A 420 -6.77 11.50 -1.88
C LEU A 420 -7.56 10.45 -2.68
N SER A 421 -7.10 10.10 -3.87
CA SER A 421 -7.75 9.14 -4.76
C SER A 421 -6.73 8.27 -5.49
N ILE A 422 -7.11 7.01 -5.71
CA ILE A 422 -6.39 6.05 -6.55
C ILE A 422 -7.01 6.01 -7.95
N LEU A 423 -8.29 6.38 -8.09
CA LEU A 423 -8.94 6.45 -9.39
C LEU A 423 -8.52 7.72 -10.14
N TYR A 424 -8.17 7.57 -11.41
CA TYR A 424 -7.85 8.68 -12.29
C TYR A 424 -9.12 9.27 -12.92
N GLU A 425 -9.33 10.55 -12.74
CA GLU A 425 -10.41 11.32 -13.37
C GLU A 425 -9.79 12.49 -14.14
N GLU A 426 -9.92 12.47 -15.47
CA GLU A 426 -9.32 13.46 -16.37
C GLU A 426 -9.75 14.92 -16.07
N ASN A 427 -10.95 15.11 -15.54
CA ASN A 427 -11.52 16.41 -15.17
C ASN A 427 -11.98 16.41 -13.71
N LYS A 428 -11.13 15.91 -12.79
CA LYS A 428 -11.41 15.98 -11.37
C LYS A 428 -11.65 17.44 -11.01
N GLN A 429 -12.92 17.82 -10.88
CA GLN A 429 -13.25 19.17 -10.40
C GLN A 429 -12.64 19.30 -9.01
N ASP A 430 -11.92 20.41 -8.78
CA ASP A 430 -11.39 20.75 -7.47
C ASP A 430 -12.48 20.52 -6.42
N SER A 431 -12.32 19.45 -5.66
CA SER A 431 -13.22 19.09 -4.59
C SER A 431 -13.24 20.28 -3.64
N GLN A 432 -14.36 21.01 -3.66
CA GLN A 432 -14.67 22.11 -2.76
C GLN A 432 -13.45 22.93 -2.33
N ASN A 433 -13.31 24.16 -2.81
CA ASN A 433 -12.32 25.17 -2.36
C ASN A 433 -12.47 25.48 -0.85
N VAL A 434 -12.37 24.44 0.00
CA VAL A 434 -12.40 24.57 1.45
C VAL A 434 -10.99 24.74 1.95
N SER A 435 -10.65 25.95 2.32
CA SER A 435 -9.36 26.23 2.94
C SER A 435 -9.27 25.57 4.33
N VAL A 436 -8.23 24.80 4.58
CA VAL A 436 -7.94 24.23 5.91
C VAL A 436 -7.18 25.20 6.80
N ILE A 437 -6.39 26.10 6.20
CA ILE A 437 -5.65 27.19 6.85
C ILE A 437 -5.53 28.35 5.87
N SER A 438 -5.15 29.53 6.35
CA SER A 438 -4.93 30.69 5.49
C SER A 438 -3.73 30.49 4.55
N SER A 439 -3.76 31.15 3.40
CA SER A 439 -2.64 31.12 2.44
C SER A 439 -1.34 31.66 3.04
N ASN A 440 -1.43 32.56 4.02
CA ASN A 440 -0.27 33.06 4.76
C ASN A 440 0.36 31.93 5.61
N THR A 441 -0.46 31.19 6.35
CA THR A 441 0.02 30.07 7.16
C THR A 441 0.61 28.96 6.30
N THR A 442 0.00 28.64 5.15
CA THR A 442 0.57 27.70 4.17
C THR A 442 1.98 28.11 3.75
N LYS A 443 2.19 29.38 3.38
CA LYS A 443 3.52 29.89 3.01
C LYS A 443 4.54 29.77 4.15
N LEU A 444 4.14 30.10 5.37
CA LEU A 444 5.02 29.99 6.54
C LEU A 444 5.40 28.52 6.85
N VAL A 445 4.46 27.59 6.70
CA VAL A 445 4.76 26.15 6.87
C VAL A 445 5.72 25.67 5.77
N ASN A 446 5.49 26.06 4.52
CA ASN A 446 6.37 25.72 3.41
C ASN A 446 7.78 26.27 3.63
N GLN A 447 7.94 27.51 4.14
CA GLN A 447 9.24 28.07 4.53
C GLN A 447 9.93 27.26 5.64
N LEU A 448 9.16 26.75 6.63
CA LEU A 448 9.68 25.87 7.69
C LEU A 448 10.21 24.55 7.12
N LEU A 449 9.48 23.93 6.20
CA LEU A 449 9.89 22.68 5.52
C LEU A 449 11.15 22.90 4.67
N GLU A 450 11.19 23.98 3.88
CA GLU A 450 12.35 24.38 3.10
C GLU A 450 13.59 24.60 3.97
N TYR A 451 13.44 25.39 5.06
CA TYR A 451 14.52 25.64 5.99
C TYR A 451 15.04 24.35 6.63
N ALA A 452 14.14 23.43 7.01
CA ALA A 452 14.53 22.19 7.65
C ALA A 452 15.46 21.33 6.76
N GLU A 453 15.31 21.37 5.45
CA GLU A 453 16.13 20.58 4.52
C GLU A 453 17.30 21.38 3.95
N ASN A 454 17.07 22.57 3.40
CA ASN A 454 18.11 23.32 2.70
C ASN A 454 19.13 24.00 3.63
N LYS A 455 18.68 24.53 4.79
CA LYS A 455 19.56 25.28 5.71
C LYS A 455 20.28 24.41 6.72
N THR A 456 19.77 23.24 7.03
CA THR A 456 20.43 22.35 7.98
C THR A 456 21.40 21.36 7.34
N GLY A 457 21.59 21.42 6.00
CA GLY A 457 22.54 20.61 5.24
C GLY A 457 22.30 19.12 5.34
N LYS A 458 21.02 18.71 5.46
CA LYS A 458 20.64 17.36 5.77
C LYS A 458 20.73 16.40 4.59
N TYR A 459 20.48 15.12 4.88
CA TYR A 459 20.66 13.98 3.99
C TYR A 459 19.71 13.95 2.78
N THR A 460 18.72 14.84 2.74
CA THR A 460 17.75 14.99 1.66
C THR A 460 18.02 16.13 0.70
N PHE A 461 19.08 16.91 0.94
CA PHE A 461 19.46 17.99 0.03
C PHE A 461 19.77 17.44 -1.36
N VAL A 462 19.04 17.94 -2.37
CA VAL A 462 19.27 17.63 -3.79
C VAL A 462 19.79 18.88 -4.47
N GLU A 463 21.03 18.84 -4.93
CA GLU A 463 21.73 19.99 -5.53
C GLU A 463 21.01 20.51 -6.78
N GLY A 464 20.63 21.77 -6.75
CA GLY A 464 19.90 22.44 -7.84
C GLY A 464 18.38 22.33 -7.74
N TYR A 465 17.83 21.79 -6.65
CA TYR A 465 16.39 21.66 -6.47
C TYR A 465 15.96 22.12 -5.07
N ASN A 466 14.87 22.89 -5.04
CA ASN A 466 14.32 23.39 -3.78
C ASN A 466 13.35 22.36 -3.17
N VAL A 467 13.88 21.44 -2.37
CA VAL A 467 13.13 20.41 -1.66
C VAL A 467 12.85 20.84 -0.23
N GLY A 468 11.62 20.69 0.24
CA GLY A 468 11.25 20.84 1.65
C GLY A 468 11.04 19.48 2.30
N GLY A 469 11.09 19.42 3.64
CA GLY A 469 10.77 18.15 4.28
C GLY A 469 10.88 18.12 5.80
N LYS A 470 10.52 16.97 6.37
CA LYS A 470 10.57 16.70 7.82
C LYS A 470 10.82 15.23 8.11
N THR A 471 11.82 14.96 8.92
CA THR A 471 12.12 13.63 9.45
C THR A 471 11.34 13.34 10.72
N GLY A 472 11.05 12.06 10.95
CA GLY A 472 10.46 11.54 12.19
C GLY A 472 11.17 10.29 12.67
N THR A 473 11.13 10.06 13.97
CA THR A 473 11.58 8.82 14.62
C THR A 473 10.64 8.59 15.79
N ALA A 474 9.92 7.50 15.79
CA ALA A 474 8.97 7.13 16.85
C ALA A 474 9.29 5.74 17.39
N GLN A 475 9.10 5.54 18.70
CA GLN A 475 9.19 4.22 19.31
C GLN A 475 7.92 3.42 19.02
N LYS A 476 8.04 2.11 18.87
CA LYS A 476 6.88 1.23 18.74
C LYS A 476 6.29 0.86 20.09
N TYR A 477 5.00 0.60 20.09
CA TYR A 477 4.29 0.06 21.24
C TYR A 477 3.98 -1.42 21.03
N LYS A 478 4.00 -2.18 22.11
CA LYS A 478 3.55 -3.57 22.13
C LYS A 478 2.03 -3.61 22.02
N GLU A 479 1.49 -4.65 21.40
CA GLU A 479 0.04 -4.91 21.36
C GLU A 479 -0.58 -4.98 22.76
N THR A 480 0.18 -5.48 23.73
CA THR A 480 -0.20 -5.56 25.16
C THR A 480 -0.07 -4.24 25.93
N GLY A 481 0.35 -3.15 25.25
CA GLY A 481 0.64 -1.85 25.84
C GLY A 481 2.09 -1.69 26.30
N GLY A 482 2.53 -0.42 26.42
CA GLY A 482 3.89 -0.06 26.76
C GLY A 482 4.84 -0.05 25.56
N ILE A 483 6.00 0.60 25.74
CA ILE A 483 7.02 0.76 24.69
C ILE A 483 7.67 -0.60 24.38
N ASP A 484 7.81 -0.93 23.11
CA ASP A 484 8.61 -2.07 22.65
C ASP A 484 10.06 -1.59 22.49
N GLN A 485 10.86 -1.87 23.51
CA GLN A 485 12.22 -1.33 23.60
C GLN A 485 13.09 -1.80 22.41
N GLY A 486 13.81 -0.85 21.82
CA GLY A 486 14.71 -1.10 20.70
C GLY A 486 14.00 -1.17 19.34
N LYS A 487 12.69 -1.00 19.28
CA LYS A 487 11.93 -0.97 18.04
C LYS A 487 11.42 0.42 17.71
N TYR A 488 11.69 0.84 16.49
CA TYR A 488 11.40 2.19 16.00
C TYR A 488 10.72 2.16 14.65
N ILE A 489 9.95 3.22 14.37
CA ILE A 489 9.51 3.58 13.03
C ILE A 489 10.19 4.89 12.66
N SER A 490 10.97 4.85 11.60
CA SER A 490 11.67 6.00 11.06
C SER A 490 10.95 6.51 9.84
N SER A 491 10.79 7.82 9.72
CA SER A 491 10.00 8.41 8.64
C SER A 491 10.65 9.66 8.07
N PHE A 492 10.31 9.94 6.81
CA PHE A 492 10.63 11.18 6.13
C PHE A 492 9.43 11.60 5.28
N ILE A 493 9.01 12.86 5.43
CA ILE A 493 8.08 13.53 4.52
C ILE A 493 8.88 14.55 3.73
N GLY A 494 8.79 14.49 2.40
CA GLY A 494 9.43 15.43 1.49
C GLY A 494 8.41 16.12 0.59
N THR A 495 8.70 17.37 0.19
CA THR A 495 7.82 18.18 -0.66
C THR A 495 8.64 18.86 -1.77
N TYR A 496 8.08 18.98 -2.97
CA TYR A 496 8.74 19.65 -4.10
C TYR A 496 7.72 20.30 -5.05
N PRO A 497 7.97 21.53 -5.55
CA PRO A 497 8.93 22.51 -5.00
C PRO A 497 8.60 22.88 -3.55
N ALA A 498 9.57 23.33 -2.76
CA ALA A 498 9.32 23.61 -1.33
C ALA A 498 8.37 24.79 -1.10
N ASP A 499 8.44 25.83 -1.94
CA ASP A 499 7.65 27.06 -1.83
C ASP A 499 6.21 26.91 -2.34
N ALA A 500 6.01 26.06 -3.37
CA ALA A 500 4.69 25.79 -3.98
C ALA A 500 4.58 24.27 -4.29
N PRO A 501 4.39 23.44 -3.28
CA PRO A 501 4.47 21.98 -3.44
C PRO A 501 3.48 21.43 -4.47
N LYS A 502 4.02 20.72 -5.46
CA LYS A 502 3.30 19.93 -6.44
C LYS A 502 3.34 18.45 -6.06
N TYR A 503 4.48 17.98 -5.56
CA TYR A 503 4.66 16.60 -5.14
C TYR A 503 4.97 16.52 -3.66
N ALA A 504 4.35 15.56 -3.00
CA ALA A 504 4.67 15.18 -1.62
C ALA A 504 4.98 13.67 -1.57
N ILE A 505 6.00 13.32 -0.80
CA ILE A 505 6.38 11.92 -0.58
C ILE A 505 6.39 11.59 0.90
N ILE A 506 6.13 10.34 1.25
CA ILE A 506 6.47 9.80 2.55
C ILE A 506 7.26 8.50 2.38
N VAL A 507 8.28 8.33 3.19
CA VAL A 507 9.05 7.09 3.33
C VAL A 507 9.01 6.67 4.79
N LEU A 508 8.66 5.41 5.03
CA LEU A 508 8.55 4.78 6.35
C LEU A 508 9.44 3.54 6.38
N VAL A 509 10.25 3.43 7.44
CA VAL A 509 11.13 2.30 7.70
C VAL A 509 10.75 1.71 9.05
N ASP A 510 10.14 0.54 9.02
CA ASP A 510 9.64 -0.14 10.23
C ASP A 510 10.67 -1.14 10.75
N GLU A 511 11.04 -0.98 12.02
CA GLU A 511 12.02 -1.80 12.73
C GLU A 511 13.35 -1.95 11.95
N PRO A 512 14.07 -0.84 11.61
CA PRO A 512 15.39 -0.95 11.02
C PRO A 512 16.32 -1.66 12.01
N SER A 513 17.07 -2.67 11.52
CA SER A 513 17.93 -3.51 12.38
C SER A 513 19.42 -3.46 12.01
N ALA A 514 19.82 -2.58 11.10
CA ALA A 514 21.23 -2.36 10.73
C ALA A 514 22.05 -1.57 11.75
N GLY A 515 21.48 -1.29 12.94
CA GLY A 515 22.16 -0.63 14.06
C GLY A 515 21.91 0.87 14.18
N ILE A 516 21.07 1.45 13.32
CA ILE A 516 20.67 2.86 13.34
C ILE A 516 19.17 2.95 13.08
N TYR A 517 18.51 3.90 13.75
CA TYR A 517 17.06 4.05 13.66
C TYR A 517 16.58 5.51 13.46
N TYR A 518 17.48 6.49 13.35
CA TYR A 518 17.08 7.88 13.14
C TYR A 518 16.52 8.11 11.73
N GLY A 519 15.35 8.75 11.64
CA GLY A 519 14.69 9.03 10.34
C GLY A 519 15.57 9.83 9.38
N SER A 520 16.43 10.72 9.90
CA SER A 520 17.41 11.46 9.09
C SER A 520 18.47 10.57 8.42
N LEU A 521 18.74 9.38 8.97
CA LEU A 521 19.79 8.46 8.52
C LEU A 521 19.24 7.25 7.77
N VAL A 522 18.01 6.81 8.11
CA VAL A 522 17.45 5.56 7.56
C VAL A 522 16.22 5.75 6.67
N ALA A 523 15.61 6.95 6.63
CA ALA A 523 14.48 7.24 5.75
C ALA A 523 14.79 8.40 4.76
N ALA A 524 15.38 9.49 5.25
CA ALA A 524 15.67 10.67 4.48
C ALA A 524 16.57 10.43 3.24
N PRO A 525 17.64 9.61 3.29
CA PRO A 525 18.47 9.34 2.11
C PRO A 525 17.71 8.69 0.97
N TYR A 526 16.73 7.85 1.27
CA TYR A 526 15.88 7.21 0.25
C TYR A 526 14.81 8.16 -0.29
N GLY A 527 14.34 9.11 0.54
CA GLY A 527 13.54 10.24 0.05
C GLY A 527 14.31 11.07 -0.97
N LYS A 528 15.59 11.35 -0.72
CA LYS A 528 16.49 11.98 -1.68
C LYS A 528 16.61 11.16 -2.98
N GLN A 529 16.85 9.85 -2.87
CA GLN A 529 16.93 8.95 -4.03
C GLN A 529 15.65 8.99 -4.87
N ILE A 530 14.47 9.03 -4.22
CA ILE A 530 13.19 9.15 -4.91
C ILE A 530 13.15 10.48 -5.69
N PHE A 531 13.44 11.62 -5.06
CA PHE A 531 13.42 12.92 -5.73
C PHE A 531 14.42 13.01 -6.88
N GLU A 532 15.67 12.54 -6.72
CA GLU A 532 16.66 12.53 -7.78
C GLU A 532 16.18 11.79 -9.03
N ASN A 533 15.53 10.61 -8.85
CA ASN A 533 14.98 9.85 -9.95
C ASN A 533 13.69 10.48 -10.52
N LEU A 534 12.85 11.09 -9.68
CA LEU A 534 11.66 11.83 -10.12
C LEU A 534 12.05 13.02 -11.00
N PHE A 535 13.06 13.80 -10.61
CA PHE A 535 13.53 14.95 -11.39
C PHE A 535 14.05 14.54 -12.77
N ILE A 536 14.77 13.42 -12.84
CA ILE A 536 15.19 12.83 -14.13
C ILE A 536 13.97 12.43 -14.97
N TYR A 537 13.00 11.74 -14.36
CA TYR A 537 11.81 11.26 -15.06
C TYR A 537 10.93 12.41 -15.56
N LEU A 538 10.75 13.44 -14.73
CA LEU A 538 9.93 14.62 -15.03
C LEU A 538 10.64 15.64 -15.93
N ASN A 539 11.92 15.44 -16.23
CA ASN A 539 12.79 16.41 -16.92
C ASN A 539 12.79 17.79 -16.23
N GLU A 540 12.78 17.79 -14.88
CA GLU A 540 12.84 19.02 -14.09
C GLU A 540 14.18 19.71 -14.31
N GLU A 541 14.15 21.01 -14.61
CA GLU A 541 15.37 21.81 -14.79
C GLU A 541 15.95 22.21 -13.43
N LYS A 542 17.28 22.16 -13.33
CA LYS A 542 17.98 22.68 -12.14
C LYS A 542 17.81 24.19 -12.05
N GLN A 543 17.49 24.67 -10.86
CA GLN A 543 17.45 26.11 -10.59
C GLN A 543 18.88 26.67 -10.55
N ASP A 544 19.16 27.74 -11.32
CA ASP A 544 20.49 28.35 -11.41
C ASP A 544 20.99 28.94 -10.09
N ASP A 545 20.09 29.27 -9.16
CA ASP A 545 20.39 29.83 -7.84
C ASP A 545 20.64 28.75 -6.77
N SER A 546 21.07 27.57 -7.16
CA SER A 546 21.40 26.52 -6.20
C SER A 546 22.43 27.02 -5.20
N VAL A 547 22.09 26.97 -3.93
CA VAL A 547 23.05 27.23 -2.84
C VAL A 547 24.23 26.28 -3.04
N VAL A 548 25.38 26.82 -3.46
CA VAL A 548 26.63 26.04 -3.52
C VAL A 548 26.94 25.64 -2.08
N VAL A 549 26.57 24.44 -1.71
CA VAL A 549 26.87 23.93 -0.37
C VAL A 549 28.32 23.51 -0.36
N GLU A 550 29.12 24.24 0.41
CA GLU A 550 30.52 23.91 0.63
C GLU A 550 30.61 22.45 1.17
N LYS A 551 31.39 21.61 0.47
CA LYS A 551 31.63 20.23 0.90
C LYS A 551 32.82 20.15 1.81
N VAL A 552 32.73 19.35 2.85
CA VAL A 552 33.80 19.07 3.81
C VAL A 552 34.03 17.56 3.89
N THR A 553 35.26 17.17 4.17
CA THR A 553 35.60 15.75 4.35
C THR A 553 35.39 15.35 5.80
N MET A 554 34.66 14.28 6.05
CA MET A 554 34.42 13.74 7.38
C MET A 554 35.73 13.30 8.05
N PRO A 555 36.12 13.90 9.21
CA PRO A 555 37.31 13.50 9.94
C PRO A 555 37.11 12.13 10.63
N ASN A 556 38.20 11.48 10.99
CA ASN A 556 38.15 10.32 11.86
C ASN A 556 38.04 10.76 13.33
N LEU A 557 36.89 10.52 13.93
CA LEU A 557 36.57 10.90 15.32
C LEU A 557 36.56 9.69 16.27
N ILE A 558 36.68 8.47 15.74
CA ILE A 558 36.67 7.24 16.55
C ILE A 558 37.89 7.23 17.49
N GLY A 559 37.66 7.01 18.78
CA GLY A 559 38.68 7.04 19.80
C GLY A 559 38.95 8.43 20.41
N MET A 560 38.37 9.51 19.87
CA MET A 560 38.48 10.86 20.44
C MET A 560 37.55 11.01 21.63
N SER A 561 37.89 11.93 22.55
CA SER A 561 36.94 12.37 23.57
C SER A 561 35.76 13.09 22.89
N LEU A 562 34.56 12.98 23.46
CA LEU A 562 33.38 13.69 22.94
C LEU A 562 33.63 15.20 22.82
N GLY A 563 34.32 15.80 23.80
CA GLY A 563 34.64 17.22 23.78
C GLY A 563 35.54 17.62 22.61
N ASP A 564 36.61 16.86 22.35
CA ASP A 564 37.52 17.12 21.22
C ASP A 564 36.84 16.90 19.89
N ALA A 565 36.01 15.85 19.75
CA ALA A 565 35.22 15.57 18.56
C ALA A 565 34.26 16.73 18.24
N LEU A 566 33.58 17.28 19.22
CA LEU A 566 32.69 18.45 19.07
C LEU A 566 33.44 19.70 18.61
N ILE A 567 34.65 19.93 19.11
CA ILE A 567 35.49 21.04 18.69
C ILE A 567 35.93 20.88 17.24
N GLU A 568 36.32 19.66 16.86
CA GLU A 568 36.76 19.37 15.47
C GLU A 568 35.62 19.54 14.47
N LEU A 569 34.44 19.03 14.78
CA LEU A 569 33.25 19.19 13.96
C LEU A 569 32.83 20.65 13.79
N LYS A 570 32.90 21.44 14.88
CA LYS A 570 32.58 22.86 14.84
C LYS A 570 33.52 23.65 13.93
N LYS A 571 34.81 23.30 13.89
CA LYS A 571 35.80 23.97 13.00
C LYS A 571 35.45 23.80 11.53
N ILE A 572 34.92 22.65 11.14
CA ILE A 572 34.56 22.34 9.75
C ILE A 572 33.06 22.57 9.47
N GLY A 573 32.33 23.12 10.42
CA GLY A 573 30.92 23.50 10.26
C GLY A 573 29.96 22.32 10.18
N LEU A 574 30.26 21.21 10.86
CA LEU A 574 29.35 20.07 11.01
C LEU A 574 28.65 20.09 12.35
N TYR A 575 27.45 19.53 12.39
CA TYR A 575 26.68 19.28 13.61
C TYR A 575 26.72 17.79 13.95
N CYS A 576 26.36 17.40 15.19
CA CYS A 576 26.26 15.99 15.53
C CYS A 576 25.07 15.70 16.44
N GLU A 577 24.57 14.49 16.30
CA GLU A 577 23.71 13.78 17.25
C GLU A 577 24.60 12.81 18.03
N ILE A 578 24.34 12.68 19.33
CA ILE A 578 25.15 11.85 20.23
C ILE A 578 24.25 10.75 20.78
N GLU A 579 24.66 9.50 20.58
CA GLU A 579 24.03 8.32 21.14
C GLU A 579 24.95 7.68 22.19
N GLY A 580 24.39 7.39 23.36
CA GLY A 580 25.14 6.87 24.50
C GLY A 580 25.51 7.96 25.54
N ASP A 581 26.02 7.50 26.70
CA ASP A 581 26.43 8.32 27.84
C ASP A 581 27.96 8.25 28.06
N GLY A 582 28.70 7.68 27.11
CA GLY A 582 30.15 7.53 27.18
C GLY A 582 30.91 8.84 26.91
N GLY A 583 32.17 8.89 27.30
CA GLY A 583 33.04 10.05 27.07
C GLY A 583 33.91 9.95 25.81
N VAL A 584 33.94 8.80 25.15
CA VAL A 584 34.80 8.50 23.98
C VAL A 584 33.96 8.00 22.82
N ILE A 585 34.26 8.47 21.62
CA ILE A 585 33.54 8.08 20.40
C ILE A 585 33.92 6.65 19.99
N THR A 586 32.92 5.76 19.96
CA THR A 586 33.08 4.35 19.55
C THR A 586 32.69 4.09 18.10
N LYS A 587 31.72 4.88 17.57
CA LYS A 587 31.30 4.84 16.16
C LYS A 587 30.97 6.23 15.67
N GLN A 588 31.10 6.44 14.35
CA GLN A 588 30.67 7.67 13.67
C GLN A 588 29.98 7.33 12.35
N LEU A 589 29.00 8.16 11.97
CA LEU A 589 28.36 8.12 10.66
C LEU A 589 28.14 9.54 10.15
N PRO A 590 28.54 9.81 8.91
CA PRO A 590 29.21 8.95 7.92
C PRO A 590 30.61 8.49 8.34
N PRO A 591 31.17 7.45 7.65
CA PRO A 591 32.55 7.05 7.88
C PRO A 591 33.56 8.16 7.61
N ALA A 592 34.74 8.10 8.23
CA ALA A 592 35.84 9.01 7.95
C ALA A 592 36.22 9.00 6.45
N GLY A 593 36.54 10.16 5.90
CA GLY A 593 36.88 10.33 4.50
C GLY A 593 35.70 10.58 3.57
N THR A 594 34.46 10.44 4.05
CA THR A 594 33.26 10.73 3.25
C THR A 594 33.15 12.23 2.99
N SER A 595 32.89 12.61 1.71
CA SER A 595 32.60 14.01 1.34
C SER A 595 31.12 14.30 1.66
N ILE A 596 30.87 15.26 2.53
CA ILE A 596 29.54 15.64 3.01
C ILE A 596 29.36 17.16 2.98
N ASN A 597 28.14 17.62 2.93
CA ASN A 597 27.83 19.03 2.91
C ASN A 597 28.12 19.69 4.25
N LYS A 598 28.73 20.87 4.26
CA LYS A 598 28.86 21.69 5.46
C LYS A 598 27.48 21.99 6.06
N GLY A 599 27.36 21.91 7.35
CA GLY A 599 26.06 22.00 8.03
C GLY A 599 25.35 20.65 8.24
N THR A 600 25.87 19.54 7.69
CA THR A 600 25.32 18.21 7.92
C THR A 600 25.42 17.82 9.38
N THR A 601 24.34 17.19 9.89
CA THR A 601 24.34 16.57 11.23
C THR A 601 24.79 15.11 11.10
N ILE A 602 25.86 14.75 11.77
CA ILE A 602 26.43 13.39 11.81
C ILE A 602 26.02 12.69 13.11
N LEU A 603 26.10 11.35 13.12
CA LEU A 603 25.89 10.56 14.35
C LEU A 603 27.23 10.20 14.97
N LEU A 604 27.36 10.45 16.27
CA LEU A 604 28.45 9.98 17.12
C LEU A 604 27.87 9.03 18.18
N VAL A 605 28.45 7.84 18.30
CA VAL A 605 28.11 6.87 19.36
C VAL A 605 29.24 6.88 20.39
N THR A 606 28.89 7.07 21.67
CA THR A 606 29.87 7.11 22.77
C THR A 606 29.80 5.88 23.67
#